data_700eecf61f6c7f1516b265490e854e8c
#
_entry.id   700eecf61f6c7f1516b265490e854e8c
#
_cell.length_a   1.000
_cell.length_b   1.000
_cell.length_c   1.000
_cell.angle_alpha   90.00
_cell.angle_beta   90.00
_cell.angle_gamma   90.00
#
_symmetry.space_group_name_H-M   'P 1'
#
loop_
_entity.id
_entity.type
_entity.pdbx_description
1 polymer ?
#
loop_
_entity_poly.entity_id
_entity_poly.type
_entity_poly.pdbx_seq_one_letter_code
_entity_poly.pdbx_strand_id
1 'polypeptide(L)'
;MTDYKAKFLIGQIVHHKLFDYTGVVFDIDPFFQGSNDWYEQVAQSRPPKKKPWYHVLVHKAEHTTYVAEQNLDFEEHPKAIQHPLINSLFVKFDGSQYQLKSRTN
;
A
#
# COMPACT_ATOMS: atom_id res chain seq x y z
N MET A 1 -3.73 -6.24 25.48
CA MET A 1 -4.01 -5.51 24.25
C MET A 1 -3.10 -5.98 23.15
N THR A 2 -3.66 -6.26 22.01
CA THR A 2 -2.88 -6.78 20.89
C THR A 2 -2.59 -5.65 19.92
N ASP A 3 -1.32 -5.33 19.76
CA ASP A 3 -0.88 -4.35 18.78
C ASP A 3 -0.47 -5.10 17.52
N TYR A 4 -1.15 -4.81 16.42
CA TYR A 4 -0.79 -5.41 15.15
C TYR A 4 0.30 -4.60 14.50
N LYS A 5 1.42 -5.24 14.28
CA LYS A 5 2.50 -4.61 13.52
C LYS A 5 2.20 -4.74 12.04
N ALA A 6 2.40 -3.65 11.33
CA ALA A 6 2.26 -3.68 9.88
C ALA A 6 3.32 -4.60 9.28
N LYS A 7 2.89 -5.50 8.41
CA LYS A 7 3.78 -6.42 7.73
C LYS A 7 4.64 -5.72 6.68
N PHE A 8 4.08 -4.68 6.07
CA PHE A 8 4.77 -3.93 5.01
C PHE A 8 5.08 -2.52 5.50
N LEU A 9 6.14 -1.94 4.95
CA LEU A 9 6.59 -0.60 5.30
C LEU A 9 6.32 0.38 4.15
N ILE A 10 6.25 1.66 4.48
CA ILE A 10 6.13 2.70 3.46
C ILE A 10 7.37 2.63 2.56
N GLY A 11 7.14 2.63 1.25
CA GLY A 11 8.20 2.51 0.26
C GLY A 11 8.41 1.11 -0.27
N GLN A 12 7.84 0.10 0.36
CA GLN A 12 7.98 -1.28 -0.12
C GLN A 12 7.11 -1.55 -1.33
N ILE A 13 7.64 -2.37 -2.23
CA ILE A 13 6.93 -2.79 -3.43
C ILE A 13 6.14 -4.04 -3.09
N VAL A 14 4.84 -3.99 -3.36
CA VAL A 14 3.90 -5.06 -3.01
C VAL A 14 3.13 -5.53 -4.23
N HIS A 15 2.59 -6.73 -4.12
CA HIS A 15 1.76 -7.34 -5.15
C HIS A 15 0.39 -7.66 -4.58
N HIS A 16 -0.67 -7.27 -5.31
CA HIS A 16 -2.04 -7.57 -4.88
C HIS A 16 -2.39 -9.00 -5.30
N LYS A 17 -2.75 -9.84 -4.33
CA LYS A 17 -3.00 -11.26 -4.57
C LYS A 17 -4.21 -11.53 -5.43
N LEU A 18 -5.26 -10.73 -5.28
CA LEU A 18 -6.52 -10.97 -5.99
C LEU A 18 -6.56 -10.32 -7.35
N PHE A 19 -6.07 -9.08 -7.46
CA PHE A 19 -6.17 -8.32 -8.70
C PHE A 19 -4.88 -8.30 -9.50
N ASP A 20 -3.84 -8.93 -9.01
CA ASP A 20 -2.60 -9.19 -9.74
C ASP A 20 -1.93 -7.93 -10.30
N TYR A 21 -1.82 -6.89 -9.46
CA TYR A 21 -1.07 -5.70 -9.82
C TYR A 21 0.06 -5.46 -8.82
N THR A 22 1.03 -4.66 -9.25
CA THR A 22 2.16 -4.27 -8.41
C THR A 22 2.02 -2.80 -8.05
N GLY A 23 2.49 -2.42 -6.89
CA GLY A 23 2.46 -1.03 -6.46
C GLY A 23 3.42 -0.78 -5.32
N VAL A 24 3.44 0.47 -4.85
CA VAL A 24 4.27 0.86 -3.71
C VAL A 24 3.40 1.40 -2.59
N VAL A 25 3.70 0.98 -1.38
CA VAL A 25 3.00 1.46 -0.17
C VAL A 25 3.44 2.89 0.11
N PHE A 26 2.48 3.82 0.22
CA PHE A 26 2.81 5.20 0.55
C PHE A 26 2.21 5.68 1.87
N ASP A 27 1.28 4.91 2.45
CA ASP A 27 0.75 5.21 3.78
C ASP A 27 0.16 3.94 4.38
N ILE A 28 0.08 3.91 5.71
CA ILE A 28 -0.39 2.73 6.44
C ILE A 28 -1.37 3.19 7.52
N ASP A 29 -2.54 2.56 7.55
CA ASP A 29 -3.49 2.73 8.63
C ASP A 29 -3.42 1.50 9.53
N PRO A 30 -3.27 1.67 10.84
CA PRO A 30 -3.17 0.51 11.73
C PRO A 30 -4.44 -0.32 11.78
N PHE A 31 -5.57 0.28 11.39
CA PHE A 31 -6.85 -0.40 11.24
C PHE A 31 -7.66 0.34 10.17
N PHE A 32 -8.75 -0.29 9.73
CA PHE A 32 -9.58 0.26 8.65
C PHE A 32 -10.10 1.66 9.00
N GLN A 33 -9.89 2.62 8.11
CA GLN A 33 -10.30 4.03 8.27
C GLN A 33 -11.32 4.48 7.23
N GLY A 34 -11.80 3.57 6.39
CA GLY A 34 -12.80 3.92 5.39
C GLY A 34 -14.21 3.93 5.94
N SER A 35 -15.19 4.16 5.08
CA SER A 35 -16.60 4.13 5.47
C SER A 35 -17.16 2.70 5.38
N ASN A 36 -18.23 2.46 6.11
CA ASN A 36 -18.92 1.17 6.02
C ASN A 36 -19.48 0.93 4.62
N ASP A 37 -19.98 1.98 3.97
CA ASP A 37 -20.50 1.85 2.61
C ASP A 37 -19.41 1.41 1.64
N TRP A 38 -18.23 2.02 1.72
CA TRP A 38 -17.11 1.63 0.89
C TRP A 38 -16.73 0.17 1.15
N TYR A 39 -16.66 -0.20 2.44
CA TYR A 39 -16.29 -1.57 2.83
C TYR A 39 -17.26 -2.58 2.24
N GLU A 40 -18.56 -2.31 2.34
CA GLU A 40 -19.58 -3.23 1.85
C GLU A 40 -19.58 -3.36 0.34
N GLN A 41 -19.27 -2.29 -0.38
CA GLN A 41 -19.32 -2.29 -1.84
C GLN A 41 -18.02 -2.74 -2.49
N VAL A 42 -16.88 -2.44 -1.89
CA VAL A 42 -15.56 -2.60 -2.53
C VAL A 42 -14.76 -3.75 -1.91
N ALA A 43 -14.79 -3.90 -0.60
CA ALA A 43 -14.00 -4.92 0.08
C ALA A 43 -14.69 -6.28 0.04
N GLN A 44 -14.76 -6.86 -1.15
CA GLN A 44 -15.56 -8.08 -1.38
C GLN A 44 -15.08 -9.30 -0.63
N SER A 45 -13.78 -9.38 -0.32
CA SER A 45 -13.23 -10.48 0.45
C SER A 45 -13.48 -10.37 1.95
N ARG A 46 -14.13 -9.30 2.38
CA ARG A 46 -14.44 -9.04 3.80
C ARG A 46 -13.22 -9.16 4.71
N PRO A 47 -12.13 -8.45 4.41
CA PRO A 47 -10.93 -8.58 5.23
C PRO A 47 -11.13 -7.95 6.61
N PRO A 48 -10.34 -8.39 7.61
CA PRO A 48 -10.47 -7.86 8.96
C PRO A 48 -10.25 -6.35 9.01
N LYS A 49 -11.16 -5.64 9.66
CA LYS A 49 -11.05 -4.19 9.82
C LYS A 49 -10.02 -3.80 10.90
N LYS A 50 -9.71 -4.70 11.82
CA LYS A 50 -8.83 -4.40 12.96
C LYS A 50 -7.35 -4.63 12.69
N LYS A 51 -7.00 -5.05 11.48
CA LYS A 51 -5.62 -5.24 11.05
C LYS A 51 -5.20 -4.11 10.14
N PRO A 52 -3.90 -3.96 9.86
CA PRO A 52 -3.43 -2.86 9.01
C PRO A 52 -4.03 -2.87 7.61
N TRP A 53 -4.24 -1.65 7.10
CA TRP A 53 -4.66 -1.39 5.73
C TRP A 53 -3.66 -0.44 5.10
N TYR A 54 -3.45 -0.57 3.80
CA TYR A 54 -2.36 0.09 3.10
C TYR A 54 -2.86 0.95 1.95
N HIS A 55 -2.27 2.12 1.82
CA HIS A 55 -2.50 3.00 0.67
C HIS A 55 -1.40 2.72 -0.34
N VAL A 56 -1.77 2.35 -1.55
CA VAL A 56 -0.84 1.85 -2.57
C VAL A 56 -0.94 2.67 -3.84
N LEU A 57 0.22 3.10 -4.38
CA LEU A 57 0.31 3.68 -5.71
C LEU A 57 0.41 2.53 -6.72
N VAL A 58 -0.56 2.42 -7.60
CA VAL A 58 -0.64 1.31 -8.56
C VAL A 58 0.30 1.56 -9.73
N HIS A 59 1.15 0.58 -10.02
CA HIS A 59 2.12 0.66 -11.11
C HIS A 59 1.43 0.81 -12.47
N LYS A 60 1.91 1.76 -13.28
CA LYS A 60 1.38 2.05 -14.62
C LYS A 60 -0.08 2.50 -14.60
N ALA A 61 -0.48 3.17 -13.52
CA ALA A 61 -1.81 3.71 -13.37
C ALA A 61 -1.72 5.11 -12.80
N GLU A 62 -2.86 5.79 -12.71
CA GLU A 62 -2.92 7.13 -12.15
C GLU A 62 -3.64 7.16 -10.80
N HIS A 63 -4.22 6.04 -10.41
CA HIS A 63 -4.99 5.97 -9.17
C HIS A 63 -4.23 5.30 -8.04
N THR A 64 -4.79 5.42 -6.85
CA THR A 64 -4.31 4.73 -5.66
C THR A 64 -5.36 3.72 -5.23
N THR A 65 -4.93 2.74 -4.44
CA THR A 65 -5.86 1.76 -3.88
C THR A 65 -5.67 1.66 -2.37
N TYR A 66 -6.70 1.20 -1.69
CA TYR A 66 -6.71 1.00 -0.26
C TYR A 66 -6.92 -0.49 0.00
N VAL A 67 -5.91 -1.16 0.55
CA VAL A 67 -5.83 -2.61 0.53
C VAL A 67 -5.56 -3.17 1.92
N ALA A 68 -6.33 -4.20 2.29
CA ALA A 68 -6.09 -4.91 3.54
C ALA A 68 -4.81 -5.75 3.46
N GLU A 69 -4.14 -5.89 4.58
CA GLU A 69 -2.86 -6.60 4.64
C GLU A 69 -2.91 -8.00 4.05
N GLN A 70 -4.00 -8.73 4.30
CA GLN A 70 -4.09 -10.11 3.82
C GLN A 70 -4.10 -10.24 2.29
N ASN A 71 -4.42 -9.15 1.59
CA ASN A 71 -4.50 -9.17 0.12
C ASN A 71 -3.19 -8.75 -0.56
N LEU A 72 -2.13 -8.52 0.22
CA LEU A 72 -0.85 -8.10 -0.30
C LEU A 72 0.25 -9.11 0.00
N ASP A 73 1.18 -9.25 -0.94
CA ASP A 73 2.43 -9.98 -0.77
C ASP A 73 3.59 -9.05 -1.10
N PHE A 74 4.80 -9.41 -0.65
CA PHE A 74 6.01 -8.76 -1.12
C PHE A 74 6.19 -9.08 -2.61
N GLU A 75 6.63 -8.08 -3.38
CA GLU A 75 6.99 -8.32 -4.77
C GLU A 75 8.35 -9.01 -4.80
N GLU A 76 8.41 -10.19 -5.44
CA GLU A 76 9.65 -10.98 -5.51
C GLU A 76 10.75 -10.30 -6.33
N HIS A 77 10.35 -9.54 -7.36
CA HIS A 77 11.29 -8.87 -8.26
C HIS A 77 10.95 -7.38 -8.31
N PRO A 78 11.27 -6.66 -7.23
CA PRO A 78 10.86 -5.24 -7.16
C PRO A 78 11.53 -4.41 -8.24
N LYS A 79 10.73 -3.56 -8.86
CA LYS A 79 11.16 -2.62 -9.89
C LYS A 79 10.59 -1.25 -9.59
N ALA A 80 11.18 -0.23 -10.18
CA ALA A 80 10.67 1.12 -10.03
C ALA A 80 9.21 1.20 -10.49
N ILE A 81 8.41 1.95 -9.75
CA ILE A 81 6.98 2.10 -10.00
C ILE A 81 6.77 3.33 -10.88
N GLN A 82 5.94 3.17 -11.92
CA GLN A 82 5.52 4.29 -12.77
C GLN A 82 4.19 4.81 -12.27
N HIS A 83 4.22 5.99 -11.66
CA HIS A 83 3.01 6.62 -11.13
C HIS A 83 3.26 8.12 -11.00
N PRO A 84 2.24 8.96 -11.29
CA PRO A 84 2.42 10.41 -11.25
C PRO A 84 2.86 10.96 -9.89
N LEU A 85 2.52 10.29 -8.80
CA LEU A 85 2.81 10.78 -7.45
C LEU A 85 4.16 10.32 -6.88
N ILE A 86 4.91 9.50 -7.63
CA ILE A 86 6.18 8.97 -7.13
C ILE A 86 7.13 10.07 -6.68
N ASN A 87 7.35 11.07 -7.55
CA ASN A 87 8.32 12.13 -7.27
C ASN A 87 7.85 13.08 -6.17
N SER A 88 6.55 13.13 -5.91
CA SER A 88 6.02 13.96 -4.82
C SER A 88 6.22 13.31 -3.46
N LEU A 89 6.22 11.99 -3.41
CA LEU A 89 6.22 11.25 -2.14
C LEU A 89 7.57 10.64 -1.78
N PHE A 90 8.36 10.29 -2.78
CA PHE A 90 9.59 9.53 -2.57
C PHE A 90 10.80 10.25 -3.15
N VAL A 91 11.97 9.99 -2.53
CA VAL A 91 13.24 10.55 -2.98
C VAL A 91 13.79 9.73 -4.14
N LYS A 92 13.90 8.43 -3.95
CA LYS A 92 14.48 7.55 -4.95
C LYS A 92 14.12 6.10 -4.69
N PHE A 93 14.29 5.28 -5.72
CA PHE A 93 14.22 3.83 -5.64
C PHE A 93 15.63 3.28 -5.52
N ASP A 94 15.88 2.45 -4.50
CA ASP A 94 17.24 1.95 -4.23
C ASP A 94 17.52 0.58 -4.83
N GLY A 95 16.62 0.07 -5.67
CA GLY A 95 16.73 -1.25 -6.27
C GLY A 95 15.82 -2.28 -5.60
N SER A 96 15.35 -2.00 -4.41
CA SER A 96 14.41 -2.88 -3.70
C SER A 96 13.20 -2.15 -3.15
N GLN A 97 13.35 -0.90 -2.77
CA GLN A 97 12.25 -0.12 -2.22
C GLN A 97 12.50 1.36 -2.42
N TYR A 98 11.45 2.16 -2.13
CA TYR A 98 11.52 3.62 -2.22
C TYR A 98 11.84 4.22 -0.86
N GLN A 99 12.53 5.35 -0.89
CA GLN A 99 12.81 6.14 0.31
C GLN A 99 11.83 7.29 0.37
N LEU A 100 11.10 7.38 1.46
CA LEU A 100 10.14 8.46 1.69
C LEU A 100 10.89 9.79 1.82
N LYS A 101 10.32 10.86 1.27
CA LYS A 101 10.91 12.19 1.44
C LYS A 101 10.88 12.59 2.90
N SER A 102 11.96 13.19 3.36
CA SER A 102 12.03 13.74 4.70
C SER A 102 11.06 14.90 4.83
N ARG A 103 10.36 14.94 5.95
CA ARG A 103 9.51 16.07 6.26
C ARG A 103 10.36 17.15 6.89
N THR A 104 10.22 18.37 6.38
CA THR A 104 10.83 19.54 7.00
C THR A 104 9.78 20.21 7.87
N ASN A 105 10.10 20.38 9.09
CA ASN A 105 9.24 21.08 10.03
C ASN A 105 9.77 22.47 10.31
#